data_b23e78684c6102f1e3fc173ecab4348a
#
_entry.id   b23e78684c6102f1e3fc173ecab4348a
#
_cell.length_a   1.000
_cell.length_b   1.000
_cell.length_c   1.000
_cell.angle_alpha   90.00
_cell.angle_beta   90.00
_cell.angle_gamma   90.00
#
_symmetry.space_group_name_H-M   'P 1'
#
loop_
_entity.id
_entity.type
_entity.pdbx_description
1 polymer ?
#
loop_
_entity_poly.entity_id
_entity_poly.type
_entity_poly.pdbx_seq_one_letter_code
_entity_poly.pdbx_strand_id
1 'polypeptide(L)'
;MGVLYILDEPSIGLHQRDNEKLLATLRELRDLGNTLIVVEHDEDTMRAADYLIDIGPGAGVHGGEVVCAGTPEEVARCERSITGQYLSGKKKIPVPTHRRAGNGHALVIRGAAEHNLKHVDVEIPLGVMTCVTGVSGSGKSSLVNEVLYKTLVGKLNHAKVRPGKCDGIDGVEYLDKIINIDQSPIGRTPRSNPATYTGLFDDIRSLFASTQDAKLRGYNAGRFSFNIRGGRCEACSGDGLLKIEMNFLPDVYVPCEVCKGKRYNRETLEVHYKGKNIAEVLDMTVEEALAFFQNQPKIRDRLQTLMDVGLGYVRLGQPSTTLSGGEAQRIKLATELSKRSTGRTIYVLDEPTTGLHVADVARLIDILDRLTDAGNTVLVIEHNLHVIKVADHIIDLGPEGGGAGGNIVFTGTPEDCARCAESYTGQFLKKELES
;
A
#
# COMPACT_ATOMS: atom_id res chain seq x y z
N MET A 1 -36.18 -6.53 15.24
CA MET A 1 -35.35 -5.56 15.95
C MET A 1 -35.03 -4.31 15.11
N GLY A 2 -34.82 -4.38 13.81
CA GLY A 2 -34.80 -3.21 12.92
C GLY A 2 -33.62 -2.25 13.14
N VAL A 3 -32.44 -2.76 13.54
CA VAL A 3 -31.23 -1.96 13.64
C VAL A 3 -30.53 -1.92 12.28
N LEU A 4 -30.02 -0.76 11.89
CA LEU A 4 -29.13 -0.59 10.75
C LEU A 4 -27.67 -0.62 11.23
N TYR A 5 -26.89 -1.60 10.77
CA TYR A 5 -25.45 -1.68 10.98
C TYR A 5 -24.74 -1.19 9.71
N ILE A 6 -23.75 -0.32 9.89
CA ILE A 6 -22.87 0.14 8.82
C ILE A 6 -21.45 -0.28 9.20
N LEU A 7 -20.82 -1.08 8.35
CA LEU A 7 -19.49 -1.65 8.56
C LEU A 7 -18.60 -1.24 7.39
N ASP A 8 -17.43 -0.72 7.71
CA ASP A 8 -16.43 -0.28 6.72
C ASP A 8 -15.24 -1.23 6.76
N GLU A 9 -15.08 -2.01 5.69
CA GLU A 9 -14.03 -3.01 5.50
C GLU A 9 -13.76 -3.92 6.73
N PRO A 10 -14.78 -4.61 7.27
CA PRO A 10 -14.63 -5.39 8.50
C PRO A 10 -13.74 -6.64 8.34
N SER A 11 -13.41 -7.06 7.12
CA SER A 11 -12.51 -8.19 6.81
C SER A 11 -11.03 -7.82 6.83
N ILE A 12 -10.67 -6.53 6.99
CA ILE A 12 -9.27 -6.07 6.95
C ILE A 12 -8.38 -6.87 7.91
N GLY A 13 -7.25 -7.37 7.39
CA GLY A 13 -6.24 -8.10 8.17
C GLY A 13 -6.70 -9.45 8.70
N LEU A 14 -7.85 -9.95 8.25
CA LEU A 14 -8.34 -11.27 8.64
C LEU A 14 -7.80 -12.35 7.69
N HIS A 15 -7.39 -13.47 8.28
CA HIS A 15 -7.18 -14.69 7.52
C HIS A 15 -8.53 -15.24 7.03
N GLN A 16 -8.58 -15.97 5.89
CA GLN A 16 -9.82 -16.49 5.29
C GLN A 16 -10.67 -17.30 6.29
N ARG A 17 -10.04 -18.08 7.16
CA ARG A 17 -10.73 -18.81 8.23
C ARG A 17 -11.49 -17.89 9.21
N ASP A 18 -10.90 -16.74 9.54
CA ASP A 18 -11.52 -15.80 10.46
C ASP A 18 -12.58 -14.96 9.73
N ASN A 19 -12.40 -14.71 8.42
CA ASN A 19 -13.41 -14.10 7.57
C ASN A 19 -14.68 -14.97 7.45
N GLU A 20 -14.55 -16.31 7.32
CA GLU A 20 -15.71 -17.21 7.36
C GLU A 20 -16.52 -17.07 8.65
N LYS A 21 -15.86 -16.92 9.82
CA LYS A 21 -16.53 -16.68 11.12
C LYS A 21 -17.24 -15.34 11.15
N LEU A 22 -16.59 -14.30 10.62
CA LEU A 22 -17.19 -12.97 10.48
C LEU A 22 -18.47 -13.04 9.64
N LEU A 23 -18.41 -13.67 8.48
CA LEU A 23 -19.56 -13.85 7.58
C LEU A 23 -20.70 -14.62 8.25
N ALA A 24 -20.41 -15.67 9.03
CA ALA A 24 -21.41 -16.38 9.82
C ALA A 24 -22.12 -15.45 10.81
N THR A 25 -21.34 -14.63 11.55
CA THR A 25 -21.90 -13.66 12.50
C THR A 25 -22.74 -12.57 11.83
N LEU A 26 -22.31 -12.06 10.66
CA LEU A 26 -23.07 -11.08 9.90
C LEU A 26 -24.41 -11.64 9.39
N ARG A 27 -24.41 -12.91 8.94
CA ARG A 27 -25.67 -13.62 8.56
C ARG A 27 -26.60 -13.80 9.75
N GLU A 28 -26.10 -14.17 10.91
CA GLU A 28 -26.89 -14.28 12.14
C GLU A 28 -27.53 -12.93 12.53
N LEU A 29 -26.76 -11.82 12.45
CA LEU A 29 -27.28 -10.48 12.72
C LEU A 29 -28.41 -10.10 11.73
N ARG A 30 -28.25 -10.42 10.45
CA ARG A 30 -29.28 -10.21 9.42
C ARG A 30 -30.55 -11.02 9.74
N ASP A 31 -30.37 -12.31 10.05
CA ASP A 31 -31.49 -13.23 10.28
C ASP A 31 -32.30 -12.87 11.53
N LEU A 32 -31.73 -12.08 12.46
CA LEU A 32 -32.45 -11.45 13.57
C LEU A 32 -33.34 -10.26 13.14
N GLY A 33 -33.48 -9.99 11.84
CA GLY A 33 -34.32 -8.92 11.30
C GLY A 33 -33.64 -7.54 11.28
N ASN A 34 -32.32 -7.48 11.23
CA ASN A 34 -31.55 -6.27 11.08
C ASN A 34 -31.16 -6.02 9.62
N THR A 35 -30.76 -4.79 9.30
CA THR A 35 -30.20 -4.40 8.01
C THR A 35 -28.71 -4.15 8.19
N LEU A 36 -27.89 -4.73 7.30
CA LEU A 36 -26.44 -4.53 7.29
C LEU A 36 -26.02 -3.89 5.97
N ILE A 37 -25.26 -2.80 6.06
CA ILE A 37 -24.55 -2.20 4.93
C ILE A 37 -23.07 -2.42 5.19
N VAL A 38 -22.40 -3.10 4.27
CA VAL A 38 -20.98 -3.46 4.39
C VAL A 38 -20.25 -2.90 3.18
N VAL A 39 -19.23 -2.07 3.41
CA VAL A 39 -18.29 -1.64 2.38
C VAL A 39 -17.17 -2.67 2.35
N GLU A 40 -16.94 -3.33 1.21
CA GLU A 40 -15.99 -4.43 1.12
C GLU A 40 -15.36 -4.58 -0.25
N HIS A 41 -14.18 -5.20 -0.25
CA HIS A 41 -13.42 -5.59 -1.43
C HIS A 41 -13.17 -7.11 -1.51
N ASP A 42 -13.49 -7.83 -0.45
CA ASP A 42 -13.33 -9.28 -0.35
C ASP A 42 -14.40 -10.02 -1.18
N GLU A 43 -13.95 -10.95 -2.02
CA GLU A 43 -14.83 -11.68 -2.94
C GLU A 43 -15.83 -12.58 -2.20
N ASP A 44 -15.42 -13.26 -1.12
CA ASP A 44 -16.29 -14.14 -0.35
C ASP A 44 -17.39 -13.35 0.35
N THR A 45 -17.06 -12.15 0.86
CA THR A 45 -18.05 -11.24 1.45
C THR A 45 -19.04 -10.73 0.41
N MET A 46 -18.55 -10.35 -0.79
CA MET A 46 -19.43 -9.92 -1.89
C MET A 46 -20.37 -11.04 -2.33
N ARG A 47 -19.89 -12.28 -2.45
CA ARG A 47 -20.71 -13.44 -2.80
C ARG A 47 -21.72 -13.83 -1.72
N ALA A 48 -21.43 -13.50 -0.46
CA ALA A 48 -22.31 -13.77 0.68
C ALA A 48 -23.43 -12.74 0.85
N ALA A 49 -23.37 -11.61 0.15
CA ALA A 49 -24.35 -10.53 0.24
C ALA A 49 -25.68 -10.92 -0.44
N ASP A 50 -26.80 -10.45 0.08
CA ASP A 50 -28.12 -10.59 -0.56
C ASP A 50 -28.27 -9.61 -1.73
N TYR A 51 -27.61 -8.47 -1.64
CA TYR A 51 -27.68 -7.40 -2.65
C TYR A 51 -26.33 -6.67 -2.73
N LEU A 52 -25.83 -6.45 -3.92
CA LEU A 52 -24.56 -5.80 -4.20
C LEU A 52 -24.77 -4.49 -4.95
N ILE A 53 -24.07 -3.44 -4.55
CA ILE A 53 -24.05 -2.16 -5.25
C ILE A 53 -22.61 -1.90 -5.65
N ASP A 54 -22.30 -1.96 -6.95
CA ASP A 54 -20.97 -1.68 -7.48
C ASP A 54 -20.84 -0.21 -7.84
N ILE A 55 -19.92 0.48 -7.18
CA ILE A 55 -19.64 1.90 -7.37
C ILE A 55 -18.33 2.07 -8.12
N GLY A 56 -18.35 2.80 -9.24
CA GLY A 56 -17.20 2.98 -10.09
C GLY A 56 -17.47 4.02 -11.19
N PRO A 57 -16.98 3.76 -12.44
CA PRO A 57 -16.13 2.63 -12.86
C PRO A 57 -14.66 2.73 -12.44
N GLY A 58 -14.21 3.92 -12.04
CA GLY A 58 -12.83 4.18 -11.61
C GLY A 58 -12.77 4.87 -10.26
N ALA A 59 -11.60 5.43 -9.93
CA ALA A 59 -11.38 6.19 -8.70
C ALA A 59 -11.40 7.70 -8.95
N GLY A 60 -11.62 8.50 -7.90
CA GLY A 60 -11.63 9.96 -7.97
C GLY A 60 -12.68 10.52 -8.92
N VAL A 61 -12.27 11.38 -9.86
CA VAL A 61 -13.18 12.02 -10.83
C VAL A 61 -13.81 11.04 -11.82
N HIS A 62 -13.27 9.85 -11.95
CA HIS A 62 -13.79 8.77 -12.81
C HIS A 62 -14.69 7.78 -12.06
N GLY A 63 -14.97 8.04 -10.78
CA GLY A 63 -15.78 7.21 -9.92
C GLY A 63 -17.08 7.88 -9.50
N GLY A 64 -17.73 7.30 -8.49
CA GLY A 64 -18.93 7.87 -7.86
C GLY A 64 -20.24 7.57 -8.58
N GLU A 65 -20.23 6.71 -9.62
CA GLU A 65 -21.43 6.24 -10.30
C GLU A 65 -21.82 4.82 -9.84
N VAL A 66 -23.10 4.53 -9.75
CA VAL A 66 -23.58 3.16 -9.61
C VAL A 66 -23.44 2.47 -10.98
N VAL A 67 -22.46 1.60 -11.10
CA VAL A 67 -22.18 0.85 -12.34
C VAL A 67 -23.20 -0.26 -12.54
N CYS A 68 -23.49 -0.98 -11.47
CA CYS A 68 -24.44 -2.09 -11.42
C CYS A 68 -24.98 -2.26 -10.00
N ALA A 69 -26.20 -2.77 -9.88
CA ALA A 69 -26.80 -3.11 -8.60
C ALA A 69 -27.74 -4.33 -8.81
N GLY A 70 -27.74 -5.26 -7.86
CA GLY A 70 -28.52 -6.50 -7.93
C GLY A 70 -27.95 -7.57 -7.03
N THR A 71 -28.39 -8.82 -7.26
CA THR A 71 -27.74 -9.96 -6.59
C THR A 71 -26.30 -10.14 -7.07
N PRO A 72 -25.44 -10.83 -6.31
CA PRO A 72 -24.06 -11.10 -6.76
C PRO A 72 -23.99 -11.74 -8.16
N GLU A 73 -24.95 -12.62 -8.51
CA GLU A 73 -25.04 -13.26 -9.82
C GLU A 73 -25.43 -12.28 -10.94
N GLU A 74 -26.29 -11.30 -10.66
CA GLU A 74 -26.67 -10.24 -11.60
C GLU A 74 -25.48 -9.31 -11.84
N VAL A 75 -24.76 -8.90 -10.78
CA VAL A 75 -23.56 -8.08 -10.89
C VAL A 75 -22.46 -8.84 -11.66
N ALA A 76 -22.28 -10.13 -11.43
CA ALA A 76 -21.32 -10.97 -12.16
C ALA A 76 -21.60 -11.04 -13.67
N ARG A 77 -22.85 -10.82 -14.11
CA ARG A 77 -23.22 -10.76 -15.54
C ARG A 77 -23.07 -9.37 -16.15
N CYS A 78 -22.86 -8.35 -15.33
CA CYS A 78 -22.74 -6.96 -15.79
C CYS A 78 -21.38 -6.72 -16.45
N GLU A 79 -21.34 -6.58 -17.76
CA GLU A 79 -20.09 -6.36 -18.52
C GLU A 79 -19.36 -5.07 -18.18
N ARG A 80 -20.09 -4.03 -17.76
CA ARG A 80 -19.52 -2.73 -17.35
C ARG A 80 -18.84 -2.79 -15.99
N SER A 81 -19.21 -3.76 -15.14
CA SER A 81 -18.69 -3.93 -13.78
C SER A 81 -17.34 -4.64 -13.81
N ILE A 82 -16.30 -3.97 -13.36
CA ILE A 82 -14.98 -4.60 -13.16
C ILE A 82 -15.08 -5.66 -12.06
N THR A 83 -15.76 -5.36 -10.96
CA THR A 83 -16.09 -6.31 -9.89
C THR A 83 -16.79 -7.54 -10.45
N GLY A 84 -17.81 -7.35 -11.29
CA GLY A 84 -18.54 -8.44 -11.93
C GLY A 84 -17.68 -9.30 -12.85
N GLN A 85 -16.70 -8.70 -13.55
CA GLN A 85 -15.76 -9.44 -14.39
C GLN A 85 -14.86 -10.38 -13.57
N TYR A 86 -14.46 -9.99 -12.35
CA TYR A 86 -13.72 -10.86 -11.43
C TYR A 86 -14.65 -11.90 -10.80
N LEU A 87 -15.81 -11.51 -10.27
CA LEU A 87 -16.79 -12.44 -9.71
C LEU A 87 -17.23 -13.55 -10.70
N SER A 88 -17.34 -13.22 -11.99
CA SER A 88 -17.68 -14.21 -13.03
C SER A 88 -16.49 -15.04 -13.52
N GLY A 89 -15.27 -14.72 -13.08
CA GLY A 89 -14.05 -15.37 -13.57
C GLY A 89 -13.64 -14.97 -15.00
N LYS A 90 -14.31 -13.99 -15.64
CA LYS A 90 -13.89 -13.43 -16.94
C LYS A 90 -12.51 -12.77 -16.85
N LYS A 91 -12.22 -12.11 -15.72
CA LYS A 91 -10.89 -11.64 -15.36
C LYS A 91 -10.37 -12.44 -14.18
N LYS A 92 -9.11 -12.84 -14.25
CA LYS A 92 -8.42 -13.57 -13.17
C LYS A 92 -6.99 -13.07 -13.07
N ILE A 93 -6.43 -13.12 -11.88
CA ILE A 93 -4.99 -13.02 -11.67
C ILE A 93 -4.42 -14.43 -11.95
N PRO A 94 -3.57 -14.58 -12.97
CA PRO A 94 -3.09 -15.91 -13.37
C PRO A 94 -2.12 -16.47 -12.32
N VAL A 95 -2.13 -17.80 -12.17
CA VAL A 95 -1.08 -18.50 -11.41
C VAL A 95 0.15 -18.59 -12.30
N PRO A 96 1.35 -18.22 -11.81
CA PRO A 96 2.60 -18.32 -12.58
C PRO A 96 2.86 -19.78 -13.00
N THR A 97 3.26 -19.96 -14.26
CA THR A 97 3.61 -21.30 -14.78
C THR A 97 4.93 -21.83 -14.23
N HIS A 98 5.80 -20.92 -13.79
CA HIS A 98 7.09 -21.25 -13.20
C HIS A 98 7.34 -20.35 -11.99
N ARG A 99 7.87 -20.95 -10.91
CA ARG A 99 8.34 -20.22 -9.72
C ARG A 99 9.80 -19.89 -9.89
N ARG A 100 10.21 -18.70 -9.42
CA ARG A 100 11.63 -18.29 -9.41
C ARG A 100 12.40 -19.19 -8.45
N ALA A 101 13.58 -19.67 -8.88
CA ALA A 101 14.45 -20.49 -8.04
C ALA A 101 15.29 -19.68 -7.03
N GLY A 102 15.23 -18.34 -7.13
CA GLY A 102 16.09 -17.46 -6.34
C GLY A 102 17.52 -17.39 -6.87
N ASN A 103 18.38 -16.71 -6.10
CA ASN A 103 19.78 -16.50 -6.48
C ASN A 103 20.76 -17.50 -5.81
N GLY A 104 20.24 -18.54 -5.16
CA GLY A 104 21.04 -19.57 -4.45
C GLY A 104 21.51 -19.16 -3.06
N HIS A 105 21.10 -17.99 -2.56
CA HIS A 105 21.38 -17.52 -1.21
C HIS A 105 20.09 -17.40 -0.40
N ALA A 106 20.20 -17.45 0.92
CA ALA A 106 19.08 -17.30 1.84
C ALA A 106 19.49 -16.48 3.07
N LEU A 107 18.50 -15.84 3.68
CA LEU A 107 18.57 -15.40 5.08
C LEU A 107 18.08 -16.54 5.97
N VAL A 108 18.82 -16.86 7.01
CA VAL A 108 18.43 -17.88 8.00
C VAL A 108 18.28 -17.21 9.35
N ILE A 109 17.03 -17.10 9.83
CA ILE A 109 16.72 -16.66 11.18
C ILE A 109 16.82 -17.88 12.08
N ARG A 110 17.60 -17.80 13.17
CA ARG A 110 17.76 -18.88 14.13
C ARG A 110 17.13 -18.53 15.46
N GLY A 111 16.36 -19.46 16.01
CA GLY A 111 15.82 -19.40 17.34
C GLY A 111 14.95 -18.16 17.61
N ALA A 112 14.09 -17.74 16.66
CA ALA A 112 13.21 -16.60 16.85
C ALA A 112 12.22 -16.87 17.99
N ALA A 113 12.26 -16.05 19.06
CA ALA A 113 11.51 -16.25 20.31
C ALA A 113 10.86 -14.97 20.84
N GLU A 114 10.55 -14.00 19.95
CA GLU A 114 9.87 -12.77 20.34
C GLU A 114 8.36 -13.01 20.46
N HIS A 115 7.74 -12.44 21.49
CA HIS A 115 6.33 -12.58 21.82
C HIS A 115 5.87 -14.05 21.91
N ASN A 116 5.05 -14.52 20.96
CA ASN A 116 4.51 -15.88 20.94
C ASN A 116 5.34 -16.87 20.13
N LEU A 117 6.42 -16.45 19.48
CA LEU A 117 7.28 -17.33 18.68
C LEU A 117 7.96 -18.40 19.56
N LYS A 118 7.98 -19.65 19.06
CA LYS A 118 8.39 -20.85 19.80
C LYS A 118 9.84 -21.26 19.52
N HIS A 119 10.79 -20.30 19.50
CA HIS A 119 12.20 -20.54 19.21
C HIS A 119 12.37 -21.22 17.84
N VAL A 120 11.78 -20.60 16.81
CA VAL A 120 11.70 -21.18 15.47
C VAL A 120 12.86 -20.73 14.58
N ASP A 121 13.31 -21.67 13.73
CA ASP A 121 14.25 -21.39 12.64
C ASP A 121 13.47 -21.17 11.35
N VAL A 122 13.87 -20.15 10.57
CA VAL A 122 13.21 -19.79 9.32
C VAL A 122 14.23 -19.46 8.25
N GLU A 123 14.10 -20.10 7.10
CA GLU A 123 14.89 -19.80 5.91
C GLU A 123 14.06 -18.96 4.93
N ILE A 124 14.61 -17.84 4.46
CA ILE A 124 14.02 -16.93 3.50
C ILE A 124 14.91 -16.89 2.27
N PRO A 125 14.50 -17.49 1.15
CA PRO A 125 15.28 -17.49 -0.09
C PRO A 125 15.39 -16.08 -0.66
N LEU A 126 16.56 -15.71 -1.20
CA LEU A 126 16.81 -14.39 -1.76
C LEU A 126 16.58 -14.35 -3.27
N GLY A 127 16.18 -13.18 -3.78
CA GLY A 127 15.87 -12.98 -5.20
C GLY A 127 14.51 -13.53 -5.63
N VAL A 128 13.59 -13.74 -4.70
CA VAL A 128 12.23 -14.24 -4.94
C VAL A 128 11.20 -13.43 -4.17
N MET A 129 9.92 -13.63 -4.49
CA MET A 129 8.80 -13.13 -3.71
C MET A 129 8.36 -14.19 -2.70
N THR A 130 8.54 -13.90 -1.42
CA THR A 130 8.13 -14.76 -0.29
C THR A 130 6.92 -14.17 0.41
N CYS A 131 5.84 -14.94 0.57
CA CYS A 131 4.69 -14.58 1.41
C CYS A 131 4.80 -15.22 2.79
N VAL A 132 4.65 -14.40 3.83
CA VAL A 132 4.50 -14.83 5.23
C VAL A 132 3.02 -14.85 5.55
N THR A 133 2.46 -16.04 5.77
CA THR A 133 1.03 -16.31 5.91
C THR A 133 0.71 -16.88 7.28
N GLY A 134 -0.56 -17.14 7.54
CA GLY A 134 -1.06 -17.75 8.78
C GLY A 134 -2.17 -16.95 9.43
N VAL A 135 -2.88 -17.57 10.35
CA VAL A 135 -4.03 -16.97 11.04
C VAL A 135 -3.66 -15.68 11.79
N SER A 136 -4.67 -14.87 12.11
CA SER A 136 -4.45 -13.64 12.88
C SER A 136 -3.84 -13.96 14.25
N GLY A 137 -2.80 -13.21 14.65
CA GLY A 137 -2.06 -13.45 15.89
C GLY A 137 -1.11 -14.66 15.89
N SER A 138 -0.85 -15.32 14.76
CA SER A 138 0.08 -16.47 14.66
C SER A 138 1.56 -16.12 14.86
N GLY A 139 1.94 -14.83 14.85
CA GLY A 139 3.32 -14.38 15.06
C GLY A 139 4.00 -13.79 13.84
N LYS A 140 3.31 -13.60 12.72
CA LYS A 140 3.87 -13.04 11.47
C LYS A 140 4.61 -11.72 11.68
N SER A 141 3.95 -10.73 12.27
CA SER A 141 4.55 -9.41 12.52
C SER A 141 5.69 -9.49 13.55
N SER A 142 5.61 -10.43 14.52
CA SER A 142 6.73 -10.69 15.46
C SER A 142 7.96 -11.21 14.74
N LEU A 143 7.79 -12.15 13.81
CA LEU A 143 8.87 -12.71 13.01
C LEU A 143 9.46 -11.67 12.05
N VAL A 144 8.60 -11.00 11.28
CA VAL A 144 9.05 -10.12 10.18
C VAL A 144 9.44 -8.74 10.71
N ASN A 145 8.58 -8.06 11.48
CA ASN A 145 8.81 -6.67 11.87
C ASN A 145 9.74 -6.58 13.10
N GLU A 146 9.54 -7.43 14.13
CA GLU A 146 10.32 -7.34 15.36
C GLU A 146 11.67 -8.02 15.23
N VAL A 147 11.71 -9.26 14.73
CA VAL A 147 12.97 -10.04 14.65
C VAL A 147 13.74 -9.67 13.38
N LEU A 148 13.19 -9.93 12.19
CA LEU A 148 13.93 -9.77 10.94
C LEU A 148 14.25 -8.30 10.64
N TYR A 149 13.20 -7.46 10.50
CA TYR A 149 13.36 -6.07 10.05
C TYR A 149 14.25 -5.26 10.99
N LYS A 150 14.00 -5.30 12.31
CA LYS A 150 14.80 -4.54 13.28
C LYS A 150 16.25 -5.02 13.33
N THR A 151 16.51 -6.33 13.19
CA THR A 151 17.88 -6.86 13.13
C THR A 151 18.60 -6.36 11.88
N LEU A 152 17.97 -6.45 10.71
CA LEU A 152 18.58 -6.03 9.45
C LEU A 152 18.78 -4.51 9.37
N VAL A 153 17.82 -3.70 9.85
CA VAL A 153 17.98 -2.25 9.93
C VAL A 153 19.17 -1.86 10.84
N GLY A 154 19.33 -2.57 11.95
CA GLY A 154 20.47 -2.37 12.84
C GLY A 154 21.81 -2.68 12.14
N LYS A 155 21.88 -3.81 11.41
CA LYS A 155 23.11 -4.27 10.74
C LYS A 155 23.41 -3.49 9.44
N LEU A 156 22.41 -3.28 8.58
CA LEU A 156 22.60 -2.68 7.24
C LEU A 156 22.50 -1.16 7.24
N ASN A 157 21.58 -0.59 8.01
CA ASN A 157 21.31 0.85 8.02
C ASN A 157 21.93 1.54 9.26
N HIS A 158 22.64 0.80 10.13
CA HIS A 158 23.25 1.30 11.37
C HIS A 158 22.27 2.03 12.31
N ALA A 159 20.98 1.66 12.26
CA ALA A 159 19.95 2.28 13.08
C ALA A 159 20.02 1.76 14.53
N LYS A 160 19.82 2.65 15.50
CA LYS A 160 19.77 2.29 16.92
C LYS A 160 18.37 1.78 17.27
N VAL A 161 18.06 0.53 16.90
CA VAL A 161 16.82 -0.15 17.22
C VAL A 161 17.10 -1.40 18.05
N ARG A 162 16.18 -1.77 18.95
CA ARG A 162 16.27 -3.02 19.71
C ARG A 162 15.59 -4.13 18.91
N PRO A 163 16.32 -5.13 18.43
CA PRO A 163 15.71 -6.25 17.72
C PRO A 163 14.94 -7.16 18.68
N GLY A 164 14.00 -7.92 18.14
CA GLY A 164 13.32 -8.99 18.84
C GLY A 164 14.28 -10.13 19.18
N LYS A 165 13.87 -11.00 20.09
CA LYS A 165 14.68 -12.12 20.58
C LYS A 165 14.88 -13.17 19.51
N CYS A 166 16.14 -13.46 19.16
CA CYS A 166 16.57 -14.58 18.33
C CYS A 166 18.04 -14.90 18.64
N ASP A 167 18.49 -16.07 18.25
CA ASP A 167 19.90 -16.47 18.42
C ASP A 167 20.81 -15.79 17.40
N GLY A 168 20.28 -15.48 16.20
CA GLY A 168 21.00 -14.78 15.16
C GLY A 168 20.29 -14.78 13.81
N ILE A 169 20.86 -14.04 12.86
CA ILE A 169 20.46 -14.06 11.45
C ILE A 169 21.72 -14.18 10.60
N ASP A 170 21.81 -15.26 9.81
CA ASP A 170 22.85 -15.54 8.84
C ASP A 170 22.45 -15.05 7.44
N GLY A 171 23.42 -14.87 6.53
CA GLY A 171 23.18 -14.48 5.13
C GLY A 171 22.99 -12.99 4.91
N VAL A 172 23.19 -12.15 5.94
CA VAL A 172 23.01 -10.68 5.86
C VAL A 172 24.00 -10.05 4.88
N GLU A 173 25.16 -10.64 4.68
CA GLU A 173 26.21 -10.21 3.75
C GLU A 173 25.78 -10.22 2.28
N TYR A 174 24.72 -10.96 1.93
CA TYR A 174 24.16 -10.99 0.58
C TYR A 174 23.26 -9.78 0.28
N LEU A 175 22.92 -8.99 1.30
CA LEU A 175 22.07 -7.81 1.19
C LEU A 175 22.86 -6.52 1.39
N ASP A 176 22.47 -5.47 0.69
CA ASP A 176 23.02 -4.13 0.86
C ASP A 176 22.03 -3.18 1.56
N LYS A 177 20.73 -3.48 1.52
CA LYS A 177 19.69 -2.60 2.03
C LYS A 177 18.41 -3.36 2.40
N ILE A 178 17.73 -2.85 3.43
CA ILE A 178 16.35 -3.24 3.77
C ILE A 178 15.43 -2.04 3.72
N ILE A 179 14.25 -2.21 3.13
CA ILE A 179 13.23 -1.18 2.99
C ILE A 179 11.91 -1.74 3.50
N ASN A 180 11.31 -1.03 4.48
CA ASN A 180 9.96 -1.35 4.96
C ASN A 180 8.95 -0.45 4.27
N ILE A 181 7.89 -1.06 3.72
CA ILE A 181 6.77 -0.40 3.07
C ILE A 181 5.50 -0.74 3.85
N ASP A 182 5.27 0.02 4.89
CA ASP A 182 4.12 -0.10 5.78
C ASP A 182 3.05 0.97 5.49
N GLN A 183 1.92 0.87 6.16
CA GLN A 183 0.79 1.80 6.02
C GLN A 183 0.96 3.09 6.84
N SER A 184 2.10 3.30 7.50
CA SER A 184 2.34 4.54 8.24
C SER A 184 2.35 5.76 7.31
N PRO A 185 1.86 6.93 7.77
CA PRO A 185 1.83 8.14 6.95
C PRO A 185 3.19 8.50 6.37
N ILE A 186 3.23 9.05 5.13
CA ILE A 186 4.45 9.54 4.48
C ILE A 186 5.03 10.81 5.13
N GLY A 187 4.37 11.30 6.17
CA GLY A 187 4.79 12.43 6.98
C GLY A 187 3.73 12.80 8.00
N ARG A 188 4.12 13.54 9.03
CA ARG A 188 3.26 13.89 10.16
C ARG A 188 2.67 15.30 10.09
N THR A 189 2.98 16.06 9.05
CA THR A 189 2.57 17.45 8.90
C THR A 189 1.86 17.68 7.57
N PRO A 190 1.01 18.70 7.45
CA PRO A 190 0.36 19.06 6.18
C PRO A 190 1.34 19.45 5.05
N ARG A 191 2.62 19.66 5.35
CA ARG A 191 3.68 19.96 4.36
C ARG A 191 4.14 18.72 3.60
N SER A 192 4.04 17.55 4.23
CA SER A 192 4.33 16.29 3.55
C SER A 192 3.19 15.98 2.58
N ASN A 193 3.51 15.68 1.35
CA ASN A 193 2.57 15.34 0.29
C ASN A 193 3.24 14.40 -0.73
N PRO A 194 2.49 13.80 -1.67
CA PRO A 194 3.04 12.90 -2.68
C PRO A 194 4.21 13.50 -3.46
N ALA A 195 4.11 14.76 -3.89
CA ALA A 195 5.17 15.41 -4.67
C ALA A 195 6.47 15.60 -3.89
N THR A 196 6.38 15.94 -2.59
CA THR A 196 7.58 16.11 -1.74
C THR A 196 8.21 14.79 -1.37
N TYR A 197 7.41 13.77 -1.06
CA TYR A 197 7.91 12.48 -0.63
C TYR A 197 8.66 11.74 -1.75
N THR A 198 8.13 11.77 -2.97
CA THR A 198 8.75 11.16 -4.15
C THR A 198 9.94 11.95 -4.69
N GLY A 199 10.22 13.15 -4.16
CA GLY A 199 11.22 14.07 -4.69
C GLY A 199 10.83 14.74 -6.02
N LEU A 200 9.61 14.50 -6.51
CA LEU A 200 9.06 15.11 -7.72
C LEU A 200 9.02 16.64 -7.61
N PHE A 201 8.72 17.15 -6.42
CA PHE A 201 8.60 18.58 -6.18
C PHE A 201 9.91 19.35 -6.39
N ASP A 202 11.06 18.72 -6.18
CA ASP A 202 12.36 19.34 -6.42
C ASP A 202 12.60 19.60 -7.91
N ASP A 203 12.20 18.66 -8.77
CA ASP A 203 12.29 18.82 -10.21
C ASP A 203 11.28 19.89 -10.69
N ILE A 204 10.06 19.92 -10.14
CA ILE A 204 9.05 20.95 -10.45
C ILE A 204 9.55 22.35 -10.05
N ARG A 205 10.11 22.50 -8.86
CA ARG A 205 10.67 23.80 -8.41
C ARG A 205 11.81 24.28 -9.31
N SER A 206 12.67 23.37 -9.72
CA SER A 206 13.78 23.65 -10.63
C SER A 206 13.27 24.09 -12.01
N LEU A 207 12.21 23.46 -12.50
CA LEU A 207 11.54 23.83 -13.74
C LEU A 207 10.94 25.25 -13.67
N PHE A 208 10.23 25.57 -12.59
CA PHE A 208 9.68 26.94 -12.38
C PHE A 208 10.77 27.99 -12.31
N ALA A 209 11.89 27.72 -11.61
CA ALA A 209 13.03 28.62 -11.56
C ALA A 209 13.70 28.84 -12.92
N SER A 210 13.54 27.91 -13.86
CA SER A 210 14.07 28.01 -15.22
C SER A 210 13.22 28.86 -16.18
N THR A 211 11.99 29.23 -15.77
CA THR A 211 11.09 30.08 -16.59
C THR A 211 11.66 31.48 -16.79
N GLN A 212 11.26 32.14 -17.88
CA GLN A 212 11.71 33.49 -18.18
C GLN A 212 11.32 34.49 -17.07
N ASP A 213 10.08 34.41 -16.59
CA ASP A 213 9.56 35.28 -15.54
C ASP A 213 10.34 35.13 -14.22
N ALA A 214 10.66 33.88 -13.84
CA ALA A 214 11.46 33.63 -12.64
C ALA A 214 12.88 34.18 -12.77
N LYS A 215 13.52 34.00 -13.92
CA LYS A 215 14.86 34.54 -14.19
C LYS A 215 14.91 36.06 -14.18
N LEU A 216 13.93 36.73 -14.79
CA LEU A 216 13.82 38.21 -14.77
C LEU A 216 13.65 38.75 -13.36
N ARG A 217 12.99 38.02 -12.47
CA ARG A 217 12.79 38.40 -11.06
C ARG A 217 13.92 37.92 -10.12
N GLY A 218 14.92 37.19 -10.65
CA GLY A 218 16.01 36.64 -9.84
C GLY A 218 15.55 35.49 -8.91
N TYR A 219 14.46 34.78 -9.26
CA TYR A 219 13.91 33.73 -8.42
C TYR A 219 14.63 32.41 -8.68
N ASN A 220 15.14 31.81 -7.64
CA ASN A 220 15.73 30.46 -7.63
C ASN A 220 14.70 29.40 -7.19
N ALA A 221 15.08 28.12 -7.21
CA ALA A 221 14.21 27.00 -6.80
C ALA A 221 13.73 27.11 -5.35
N GLY A 222 14.46 27.80 -4.47
CA GLY A 222 14.04 28.06 -3.09
C GLY A 222 12.80 28.95 -3.00
N ARG A 223 12.60 29.88 -3.96
CA ARG A 223 11.41 30.73 -4.01
C ARG A 223 10.12 29.93 -4.15
N PHE A 224 10.19 28.80 -4.84
CA PHE A 224 9.06 27.90 -5.10
C PHE A 224 8.91 26.81 -4.03
N SER A 225 9.64 26.92 -2.90
CA SER A 225 9.47 26.04 -1.75
C SER A 225 8.51 26.66 -0.73
N PHE A 226 7.48 25.93 -0.33
CA PHE A 226 6.59 26.35 0.76
C PHE A 226 7.22 26.11 2.15
N ASN A 227 8.40 25.50 2.24
CA ASN A 227 9.13 25.29 3.50
C ASN A 227 10.12 26.44 3.82
N ILE A 228 10.52 27.23 2.80
CA ILE A 228 11.55 28.26 2.92
C ILE A 228 10.88 29.64 2.88
N ARG A 229 11.38 30.55 3.72
CA ARG A 229 10.93 31.96 3.71
C ARG A 229 11.23 32.64 2.36
N GLY A 230 10.41 33.62 2.02
CA GLY A 230 10.54 34.43 0.80
C GLY A 230 9.48 34.14 -0.26
N GLY A 231 9.15 32.87 -0.52
CA GLY A 231 8.10 32.51 -1.49
C GLY A 231 6.81 31.99 -0.87
N ARG A 232 6.87 31.51 0.35
CA ARG A 232 5.71 30.96 1.06
C ARG A 232 4.80 32.04 1.64
N CYS A 233 3.57 31.68 1.94
CA CYS A 233 2.68 32.48 2.77
C CYS A 233 3.20 32.48 4.21
N GLU A 234 3.54 33.65 4.75
CA GLU A 234 4.08 33.75 6.12
C GLU A 234 2.97 33.61 7.18
N ALA A 235 1.70 33.89 6.87
CA ALA A 235 0.59 33.75 7.81
C ALA A 235 0.38 32.28 8.25
N CYS A 236 0.49 31.33 7.32
CA CYS A 236 0.42 29.90 7.61
C CYS A 236 1.78 29.20 7.53
N SER A 237 2.87 29.95 7.37
CA SER A 237 4.23 29.41 7.21
C SER A 237 4.36 28.34 6.10
N GLY A 238 3.50 28.42 5.07
CA GLY A 238 3.50 27.50 3.93
C GLY A 238 2.62 26.25 4.12
N ASP A 239 1.93 26.09 5.23
CA ASP A 239 1.05 24.93 5.47
C ASP A 239 -0.22 24.97 4.61
N GLY A 240 -0.66 26.18 4.20
CA GLY A 240 -1.94 26.37 3.52
C GLY A 240 -3.15 26.29 4.47
N LEU A 241 -2.95 25.73 5.64
CA LEU A 241 -3.95 25.51 6.69
C LEU A 241 -3.48 26.19 7.98
N LEU A 242 -4.42 26.56 8.83
CA LEU A 242 -4.19 27.00 10.20
C LEU A 242 -4.70 25.89 11.14
N LYS A 243 -3.87 25.47 12.07
CA LYS A 243 -4.23 24.52 13.12
C LYS A 243 -4.90 25.28 14.26
N ILE A 244 -6.12 24.91 14.58
CA ILE A 244 -6.83 25.38 15.78
C ILE A 244 -6.74 24.29 16.82
N GLU A 245 -5.94 24.50 17.85
CA GLU A 245 -5.79 23.54 18.95
C GLU A 245 -7.01 23.61 19.87
N MET A 246 -7.62 22.45 20.11
CA MET A 246 -8.76 22.31 20.99
C MET A 246 -8.38 21.42 22.19
N ASN A 247 -8.48 21.96 23.40
CA ASN A 247 -7.96 21.34 24.63
C ASN A 247 -8.56 19.93 24.93
N PHE A 248 -9.78 19.63 24.47
CA PHE A 248 -10.49 18.37 24.77
C PHE A 248 -11.05 17.65 23.52
N LEU A 249 -10.82 18.25 22.33
CA LEU A 249 -11.29 17.70 21.06
C LEU A 249 -10.10 17.59 20.10
N PRO A 250 -10.21 16.77 19.04
CA PRO A 250 -9.18 16.71 18.01
C PRO A 250 -8.95 18.09 17.40
N ASP A 251 -7.69 18.39 17.08
CA ASP A 251 -7.30 19.64 16.42
C ASP A 251 -8.05 19.82 15.10
N VAL A 252 -8.52 21.06 14.85
CA VAL A 252 -9.21 21.41 13.61
C VAL A 252 -8.28 22.16 12.68
N TYR A 253 -8.25 21.79 11.42
CA TYR A 253 -7.49 22.44 10.37
C TYR A 253 -8.41 23.24 9.46
N VAL A 254 -8.21 24.55 9.38
CA VAL A 254 -8.99 25.45 8.51
C VAL A 254 -8.08 26.04 7.43
N PRO A 255 -8.59 26.31 6.21
CA PRO A 255 -7.84 26.99 5.17
C PRO A 255 -7.32 28.35 5.65
N CYS A 256 -6.05 28.67 5.36
CA CYS A 256 -5.49 29.97 5.67
C CYS A 256 -6.22 31.08 4.90
N GLU A 257 -6.75 32.06 5.59
CA GLU A 257 -7.51 33.17 5.00
C GLU A 257 -6.68 34.03 4.05
N VAL A 258 -5.36 34.18 4.31
CA VAL A 258 -4.46 35.01 3.51
C VAL A 258 -4.15 34.36 2.16
N CYS A 259 -3.71 33.10 2.16
CA CYS A 259 -3.35 32.40 0.91
C CYS A 259 -4.47 31.51 0.37
N LYS A 260 -5.59 31.35 1.07
CA LYS A 260 -6.74 30.52 0.70
C LYS A 260 -6.32 29.08 0.30
N GLY A 261 -5.44 28.48 1.11
CA GLY A 261 -4.92 27.14 0.87
C GLY A 261 -3.75 27.02 -0.12
N LYS A 262 -3.40 28.10 -0.83
CA LYS A 262 -2.39 28.07 -1.91
C LYS A 262 -0.93 27.97 -1.45
N ARG A 263 -0.64 28.10 -0.15
CA ARG A 263 0.69 27.95 0.49
C ARG A 263 1.72 29.05 0.16
N TYR A 264 1.55 29.85 -0.88
CA TYR A 264 2.51 30.83 -1.39
C TYR A 264 2.02 32.27 -1.25
N ASN A 265 2.95 33.20 -1.31
CA ASN A 265 2.64 34.62 -1.43
C ASN A 265 2.26 34.97 -2.88
N ARG A 266 1.68 36.17 -3.07
CA ARG A 266 1.17 36.63 -4.36
C ARG A 266 2.24 36.68 -5.44
N GLU A 267 3.41 37.19 -5.13
CA GLU A 267 4.50 37.41 -6.11
C GLU A 267 5.02 36.08 -6.65
N THR A 268 5.06 35.02 -5.83
CA THR A 268 5.45 33.67 -6.29
C THR A 268 4.40 33.06 -7.21
N LEU A 269 3.11 33.33 -6.95
CA LEU A 269 2.00 32.84 -7.77
C LEU A 269 1.87 33.55 -9.12
N GLU A 270 2.54 34.69 -9.33
CA GLU A 270 2.58 35.38 -10.61
C GLU A 270 3.50 34.68 -11.64
N VAL A 271 4.38 33.78 -11.21
CA VAL A 271 5.22 32.99 -12.12
C VAL A 271 4.45 31.79 -12.65
N HIS A 272 4.42 31.64 -13.99
CA HIS A 272 3.68 30.59 -14.65
C HIS A 272 4.58 29.70 -15.51
N TYR A 273 4.23 28.42 -15.57
CA TYR A 273 4.73 27.46 -16.55
C TYR A 273 3.55 26.88 -17.32
N LYS A 274 3.54 27.02 -18.65
CA LYS A 274 2.39 26.64 -19.52
C LYS A 274 1.03 27.14 -18.98
N GLY A 275 0.99 28.39 -18.47
CA GLY A 275 -0.23 29.03 -17.99
C GLY A 275 -0.67 28.63 -16.58
N LYS A 276 0.07 27.78 -15.86
CA LYS A 276 -0.23 27.34 -14.49
C LYS A 276 0.84 27.84 -13.53
N ASN A 277 0.43 28.35 -12.34
CA ASN A 277 1.34 28.66 -11.25
C ASN A 277 1.65 27.42 -10.40
N ILE A 278 2.60 27.54 -9.48
CA ILE A 278 3.08 26.42 -8.67
C ILE A 278 2.00 25.81 -7.76
N ALA A 279 1.05 26.62 -7.26
CA ALA A 279 -0.05 26.13 -6.42
C ALA A 279 -1.08 25.33 -7.26
N GLU A 280 -1.39 25.80 -8.47
CA GLU A 280 -2.27 25.08 -9.40
C GLU A 280 -1.66 23.76 -9.86
N VAL A 281 -0.33 23.69 -9.98
CA VAL A 281 0.37 22.43 -10.26
C VAL A 281 0.27 21.45 -9.08
N LEU A 282 0.41 21.94 -7.84
CA LEU A 282 0.22 21.09 -6.66
C LEU A 282 -1.23 20.59 -6.50
N ASP A 283 -2.20 21.32 -7.04
CA ASP A 283 -3.61 20.94 -7.00
C ASP A 283 -4.01 19.94 -8.10
N MET A 284 -3.16 19.74 -9.10
CA MET A 284 -3.37 18.71 -10.12
C MET A 284 -3.35 17.31 -9.53
N THR A 285 -4.19 16.43 -10.10
CA THR A 285 -4.04 14.98 -9.90
C THR A 285 -2.76 14.48 -10.58
N VAL A 286 -2.31 13.29 -10.20
CA VAL A 286 -1.15 12.65 -10.84
C VAL A 286 -1.41 12.46 -12.34
N GLU A 287 -2.64 12.09 -12.73
CA GLU A 287 -3.05 11.90 -14.13
C GLU A 287 -2.98 13.22 -14.92
N GLU A 288 -3.56 14.31 -14.40
CA GLU A 288 -3.48 15.64 -15.02
C GLU A 288 -2.04 16.14 -15.13
N ALA A 289 -1.24 15.93 -14.08
CA ALA A 289 0.15 16.32 -14.06
C ALA A 289 0.99 15.52 -15.07
N LEU A 290 0.71 14.23 -15.25
CA LEU A 290 1.39 13.39 -16.24
C LEU A 290 1.19 13.94 -17.67
N ALA A 291 -0.04 14.30 -18.03
CA ALA A 291 -0.35 14.93 -19.29
C ALA A 291 0.31 16.32 -19.42
N PHE A 292 0.29 17.13 -18.37
CA PHE A 292 0.87 18.47 -18.36
C PHE A 292 2.39 18.47 -18.52
N PHE A 293 3.09 17.52 -17.86
CA PHE A 293 4.55 17.41 -17.88
C PHE A 293 5.09 16.38 -18.89
N GLN A 294 4.32 15.94 -19.89
CA GLN A 294 4.71 14.92 -20.87
C GLN A 294 6.10 15.16 -21.52
N ASN A 295 6.49 16.44 -21.71
CA ASN A 295 7.76 16.84 -22.32
C ASN A 295 8.89 17.06 -21.30
N GLN A 296 8.71 16.67 -20.03
CA GLN A 296 9.69 16.78 -18.96
C GLN A 296 10.05 15.37 -18.43
N PRO A 297 11.04 14.69 -19.03
CA PRO A 297 11.28 13.25 -18.78
C PRO A 297 11.41 12.90 -17.30
N LYS A 298 12.21 13.64 -16.53
CA LYS A 298 12.41 13.37 -15.09
C LYS A 298 11.12 13.46 -14.28
N ILE A 299 10.27 14.45 -14.57
CA ILE A 299 8.98 14.64 -13.89
C ILE A 299 8.01 13.56 -14.36
N ARG A 300 7.92 13.34 -15.69
CA ARG A 300 7.05 12.35 -16.31
C ARG A 300 7.30 10.94 -15.76
N ASP A 301 8.56 10.51 -15.70
CA ASP A 301 8.91 9.15 -15.30
C ASP A 301 8.51 8.86 -13.83
N ARG A 302 8.64 9.86 -12.94
CA ARG A 302 8.14 9.75 -11.55
C ARG A 302 6.62 9.76 -11.45
N LEU A 303 5.95 10.59 -12.27
CA LEU A 303 4.48 10.60 -12.36
C LEU A 303 3.96 9.28 -12.89
N GLN A 304 4.64 8.69 -13.89
CA GLN A 304 4.28 7.38 -14.42
C GLN A 304 4.34 6.30 -13.34
N THR A 305 5.36 6.31 -12.49
CA THR A 305 5.44 5.35 -11.36
C THR A 305 4.26 5.50 -10.39
N LEU A 306 3.80 6.74 -10.13
CA LEU A 306 2.59 6.97 -9.33
C LEU A 306 1.32 6.49 -10.04
N MET A 307 1.23 6.63 -11.37
CA MET A 307 0.14 6.05 -12.17
C MET A 307 0.14 4.53 -12.12
N ASP A 308 1.31 3.91 -12.28
CA ASP A 308 1.47 2.45 -12.28
C ASP A 308 0.96 1.82 -10.97
N VAL A 309 1.18 2.49 -9.82
CA VAL A 309 0.65 2.04 -8.51
C VAL A 309 -0.83 2.39 -8.28
N GLY A 310 -1.55 2.89 -9.29
CA GLY A 310 -2.98 3.19 -9.19
C GLY A 310 -3.32 4.49 -8.44
N LEU A 311 -2.40 5.45 -8.35
CA LEU A 311 -2.61 6.72 -7.64
C LEU A 311 -2.91 7.91 -8.59
N GLY A 312 -3.45 7.64 -9.78
CA GLY A 312 -3.77 8.66 -10.78
C GLY A 312 -4.68 9.78 -10.27
N TYR A 313 -5.61 9.45 -9.40
CA TYR A 313 -6.61 10.35 -8.81
C TYR A 313 -6.08 11.23 -7.67
N VAL A 314 -4.94 10.87 -7.06
CA VAL A 314 -4.36 11.60 -5.91
C VAL A 314 -3.76 12.91 -6.37
N ARG A 315 -3.99 14.01 -5.62
CA ARG A 315 -3.40 15.30 -5.94
C ARG A 315 -1.94 15.37 -5.48
N LEU A 316 -1.10 16.03 -6.27
CA LEU A 316 0.34 16.17 -5.98
C LEU A 316 0.62 16.82 -4.62
N GLY A 317 -0.14 17.85 -4.26
CA GLY A 317 -0.02 18.61 -3.02
C GLY A 317 -0.95 18.13 -1.90
N GLN A 318 -1.63 16.98 -2.04
CA GLN A 318 -2.53 16.44 -1.01
C GLN A 318 -1.77 16.21 0.30
N PRO A 319 -2.20 16.79 1.43
CA PRO A 319 -1.55 16.59 2.71
C PRO A 319 -1.48 15.10 3.10
N SER A 320 -0.34 14.67 3.61
CA SER A 320 -0.14 13.27 4.06
C SER A 320 -1.15 12.81 5.11
N THR A 321 -1.69 13.74 5.89
CA THR A 321 -2.69 13.49 6.93
C THR A 321 -4.08 13.16 6.39
N THR A 322 -4.33 13.38 5.09
CA THR A 322 -5.60 13.08 4.41
C THR A 322 -5.51 11.85 3.51
N LEU A 323 -4.33 11.24 3.43
CA LEU A 323 -4.12 10.00 2.69
C LEU A 323 -4.53 8.79 3.55
N SER A 324 -5.15 7.80 2.91
CA SER A 324 -5.35 6.49 3.54
C SER A 324 -4.02 5.76 3.76
N GLY A 325 -4.00 4.76 4.64
CA GLY A 325 -2.82 3.93 4.87
C GLY A 325 -2.33 3.25 3.59
N GLY A 326 -3.25 2.72 2.78
CA GLY A 326 -2.94 2.09 1.49
C GLY A 326 -2.37 3.08 0.46
N GLU A 327 -2.89 4.33 0.39
CA GLU A 327 -2.33 5.37 -0.48
C GLU A 327 -0.90 5.75 -0.05
N ALA A 328 -0.67 5.92 1.26
CA ALA A 328 0.66 6.21 1.81
C ALA A 328 1.65 5.08 1.47
N GLN A 329 1.24 3.84 1.60
CA GLN A 329 2.05 2.66 1.26
C GLN A 329 2.40 2.61 -0.23
N ARG A 330 1.43 2.86 -1.11
CA ARG A 330 1.65 2.91 -2.57
C ARG A 330 2.57 4.06 -2.99
N ILE A 331 2.51 5.23 -2.33
CA ILE A 331 3.45 6.32 -2.57
C ILE A 331 4.88 5.91 -2.19
N LYS A 332 5.05 5.21 -1.06
CA LYS A 332 6.36 4.65 -0.67
C LYS A 332 6.88 3.67 -1.73
N LEU A 333 6.02 2.76 -2.18
CA LEU A 333 6.35 1.79 -3.22
C LEU A 333 6.75 2.47 -4.53
N ALA A 334 5.97 3.45 -5.02
CA ALA A 334 6.31 4.24 -6.21
C ALA A 334 7.66 4.95 -6.09
N THR A 335 7.97 5.44 -4.89
CA THR A 335 9.26 6.10 -4.62
C THR A 335 10.43 5.13 -4.76
N GLU A 336 10.29 3.90 -4.27
CA GLU A 336 11.34 2.89 -4.39
C GLU A 336 11.50 2.38 -5.84
N LEU A 337 10.39 2.20 -6.56
CA LEU A 337 10.41 1.84 -7.99
C LEU A 337 11.12 2.88 -8.87
N SER A 338 11.05 4.16 -8.52
CA SER A 338 11.72 5.23 -9.25
C SER A 338 13.24 5.26 -9.05
N LYS A 339 13.77 4.48 -8.09
CA LYS A 339 15.21 4.41 -7.80
C LYS A 339 15.88 3.29 -8.62
N ARG A 340 17.17 3.46 -8.88
CA ARG A 340 17.97 2.39 -9.50
C ARG A 340 18.13 1.24 -8.52
N SER A 341 17.73 0.05 -8.92
CA SER A 341 17.89 -1.17 -8.14
C SER A 341 19.35 -1.66 -8.18
N THR A 342 19.82 -2.21 -7.06
CA THR A 342 21.10 -2.91 -6.96
C THR A 342 20.95 -4.42 -7.13
N GLY A 343 19.71 -4.95 -7.07
CA GLY A 343 19.41 -6.38 -7.08
C GLY A 343 19.76 -7.10 -5.76
N ARG A 344 20.10 -6.35 -4.70
CA ARG A 344 20.47 -6.88 -3.38
C ARG A 344 19.67 -6.24 -2.25
N THR A 345 18.54 -5.66 -2.58
CA THR A 345 17.65 -5.02 -1.60
C THR A 345 16.56 -6.01 -1.19
N ILE A 346 16.27 -6.09 0.12
CA ILE A 346 15.05 -6.76 0.60
C ILE A 346 13.97 -5.72 0.90
N TYR A 347 12.82 -5.90 0.27
CA TYR A 347 11.60 -5.12 0.51
C TYR A 347 10.69 -5.91 1.44
N VAL A 348 10.28 -5.30 2.53
CA VAL A 348 9.30 -5.86 3.48
C VAL A 348 8.00 -5.08 3.34
N LEU A 349 6.92 -5.77 3.02
CA LEU A 349 5.59 -5.19 2.89
C LEU A 349 4.65 -5.84 3.92
N ASP A 350 3.88 -5.02 4.61
CA ASP A 350 2.90 -5.47 5.60
C ASP A 350 1.49 -5.19 5.08
N GLU A 351 0.76 -6.26 4.76
CA GLU A 351 -0.61 -6.28 4.23
C GLU A 351 -0.85 -5.23 3.12
N PRO A 352 -0.08 -5.26 2.01
CA PRO A 352 -0.15 -4.22 0.99
C PRO A 352 -1.44 -4.23 0.17
N THR A 353 -2.29 -5.24 0.29
CA THR A 353 -3.59 -5.33 -0.40
C THR A 353 -4.75 -4.72 0.38
N THR A 354 -4.52 -4.23 1.60
CA THR A 354 -5.56 -3.63 2.45
C THR A 354 -6.30 -2.51 1.74
N GLY A 355 -7.64 -2.59 1.68
CA GLY A 355 -8.49 -1.60 1.02
C GLY A 355 -8.32 -1.53 -0.49
N LEU A 356 -7.79 -2.57 -1.14
CA LEU A 356 -7.62 -2.63 -2.59
C LEU A 356 -8.69 -3.51 -3.24
N HIS A 357 -9.29 -2.97 -4.30
CA HIS A 357 -10.07 -3.77 -5.22
C HIS A 357 -9.17 -4.77 -5.98
N VAL A 358 -9.69 -5.94 -6.37
CA VAL A 358 -8.92 -7.02 -7.05
C VAL A 358 -8.15 -6.51 -8.28
N ALA A 359 -8.70 -5.56 -9.03
CA ALA A 359 -8.00 -4.94 -10.17
C ALA A 359 -6.73 -4.16 -9.75
N ASP A 360 -6.73 -3.55 -8.56
CA ASP A 360 -5.56 -2.85 -8.03
C ASP A 360 -4.57 -3.83 -7.39
N VAL A 361 -5.07 -4.95 -6.83
CA VAL A 361 -4.23 -6.08 -6.39
C VAL A 361 -3.44 -6.65 -7.58
N ALA A 362 -4.07 -6.81 -8.75
CA ALA A 362 -3.38 -7.27 -9.96
C ALA A 362 -2.22 -6.32 -10.33
N ARG A 363 -2.46 -5.00 -10.32
CA ARG A 363 -1.40 -3.99 -10.58
C ARG A 363 -0.28 -4.04 -9.52
N LEU A 364 -0.65 -4.24 -8.26
CA LEU A 364 0.34 -4.38 -7.19
C LEU A 364 1.24 -5.60 -7.42
N ILE A 365 0.67 -6.73 -7.82
CA ILE A 365 1.42 -7.96 -8.16
C ILE A 365 2.41 -7.69 -9.28
N ASP A 366 2.00 -7.04 -10.38
CA ASP A 366 2.90 -6.66 -11.48
C ASP A 366 4.09 -5.82 -11.00
N ILE A 367 3.87 -4.98 -10.00
CA ILE A 367 4.90 -4.14 -9.42
C ILE A 367 5.87 -4.98 -8.57
N LEU A 368 5.34 -5.87 -7.71
CA LEU A 368 6.15 -6.75 -6.89
C LEU A 368 7.00 -7.70 -7.76
N ASP A 369 6.43 -8.19 -8.86
CA ASP A 369 7.15 -8.97 -9.86
C ASP A 369 8.30 -8.19 -10.50
N ARG A 370 8.07 -6.95 -10.91
CA ARG A 370 9.13 -6.07 -11.45
C ARG A 370 10.27 -5.84 -10.46
N LEU A 371 9.97 -5.68 -9.16
CA LEU A 371 10.99 -5.57 -8.11
C LEU A 371 11.80 -6.85 -7.97
N THR A 372 11.12 -8.00 -8.02
CA THR A 372 11.74 -9.32 -7.88
C THR A 372 12.58 -9.65 -9.12
N ASP A 373 12.08 -9.38 -10.33
CA ASP A 373 12.78 -9.58 -11.60
C ASP A 373 14.04 -8.70 -11.74
N ALA A 374 14.09 -7.58 -11.00
CA ALA A 374 15.30 -6.76 -10.88
C ALA A 374 16.35 -7.36 -9.91
N GLY A 375 16.15 -8.61 -9.43
CA GLY A 375 17.06 -9.37 -8.56
C GLY A 375 16.85 -9.13 -7.06
N ASN A 376 15.88 -8.29 -6.66
CA ASN A 376 15.62 -8.01 -5.25
C ASN A 376 14.81 -9.14 -4.60
N THR A 377 14.82 -9.14 -3.28
CA THR A 377 13.95 -10.00 -2.47
C THR A 377 12.73 -9.21 -2.03
N VAL A 378 11.55 -9.79 -2.20
CA VAL A 378 10.28 -9.21 -1.77
C VAL A 378 9.67 -10.12 -0.72
N LEU A 379 9.51 -9.63 0.51
CA LEU A 379 8.89 -10.34 1.61
C LEU A 379 7.58 -9.65 1.97
N VAL A 380 6.47 -10.37 1.85
CA VAL A 380 5.13 -9.82 2.03
C VAL A 380 4.41 -10.56 3.16
N ILE A 381 3.92 -9.85 4.17
CA ILE A 381 2.94 -10.40 5.10
C ILE A 381 1.57 -10.25 4.44
N GLU A 382 0.86 -11.34 4.19
CA GLU A 382 -0.40 -11.29 3.46
C GLU A 382 -1.39 -12.37 3.86
N HIS A 383 -2.68 -12.01 3.68
CA HIS A 383 -3.83 -12.90 3.81
C HIS A 383 -4.59 -13.07 2.48
N ASN A 384 -4.35 -12.17 1.52
CA ASN A 384 -5.01 -12.18 0.22
C ASN A 384 -4.50 -13.34 -0.64
N LEU A 385 -5.39 -14.28 -0.96
CA LEU A 385 -5.05 -15.48 -1.74
C LEU A 385 -4.54 -15.16 -3.14
N HIS A 386 -4.94 -14.05 -3.74
CA HIS A 386 -4.44 -13.63 -5.05
C HIS A 386 -2.94 -13.29 -5.03
N VAL A 387 -2.43 -12.72 -3.93
CA VAL A 387 -1.00 -12.48 -3.75
C VAL A 387 -0.28 -13.76 -3.34
N ILE A 388 -0.88 -14.55 -2.44
CA ILE A 388 -0.28 -15.80 -1.95
C ILE A 388 -0.08 -16.80 -3.10
N LYS A 389 -1.08 -16.95 -4.01
CA LYS A 389 -0.98 -17.89 -5.14
C LYS A 389 0.08 -17.53 -6.17
N VAL A 390 0.51 -16.26 -6.24
CA VAL A 390 1.56 -15.84 -7.19
C VAL A 390 2.96 -15.78 -6.57
N ALA A 391 3.10 -15.94 -5.25
CA ALA A 391 4.39 -15.96 -4.56
C ALA A 391 5.26 -17.14 -5.01
N ASP A 392 6.57 -16.94 -4.98
CA ASP A 392 7.53 -18.03 -5.28
C ASP A 392 7.71 -18.96 -4.08
N HIS A 393 7.60 -18.41 -2.86
CA HIS A 393 7.80 -19.13 -1.61
C HIS A 393 6.80 -18.69 -0.55
N ILE A 394 6.36 -19.62 0.30
CA ILE A 394 5.45 -19.37 1.42
C ILE A 394 6.14 -19.78 2.72
N ILE A 395 5.95 -18.98 3.77
CA ILE A 395 6.25 -19.30 5.16
C ILE A 395 4.93 -19.15 5.94
N ASP A 396 4.33 -20.27 6.34
CA ASP A 396 3.05 -20.28 7.03
C ASP A 396 3.23 -20.49 8.52
N LEU A 397 2.71 -19.55 9.32
CA LEU A 397 2.79 -19.56 10.79
C LEU A 397 1.45 -19.99 11.40
N GLY A 398 1.54 -20.79 12.44
CA GLY A 398 0.34 -21.26 13.10
C GLY A 398 0.64 -22.20 14.29
N PRO A 399 -0.24 -23.20 14.47
CA PRO A 399 -1.52 -23.41 13.76
C PRO A 399 -2.60 -22.40 14.15
N GLU A 400 -2.52 -21.84 15.37
CA GLU A 400 -3.51 -20.91 15.92
C GLU A 400 -2.88 -19.53 16.21
N GLY A 401 -3.69 -18.58 16.72
CA GLY A 401 -3.23 -17.30 17.23
C GLY A 401 -2.80 -17.35 18.71
N GLY A 402 -2.09 -16.30 19.16
CA GLY A 402 -1.69 -16.14 20.54
C GLY A 402 -0.75 -17.24 21.04
N GLY A 403 -0.98 -17.75 22.25
CA GLY A 403 -0.11 -18.75 22.88
C GLY A 403 -0.07 -20.11 22.20
N ALA A 404 -1.08 -20.47 21.42
CA ALA A 404 -1.15 -21.71 20.63
C ALA A 404 -0.53 -21.56 19.22
N GLY A 405 -0.13 -20.35 18.85
CA GLY A 405 0.60 -20.06 17.61
C GLY A 405 2.10 -20.02 17.80
N GLY A 406 2.79 -19.35 16.88
CA GLY A 406 4.23 -19.08 16.98
C GLY A 406 5.12 -20.20 16.46
N ASN A 407 4.56 -21.20 15.79
CA ASN A 407 5.32 -22.26 15.09
C ASN A 407 5.31 -22.02 13.57
N ILE A 408 6.29 -22.57 12.89
CA ILE A 408 6.25 -22.70 11.44
C ILE A 408 5.48 -24.00 11.11
N VAL A 409 4.36 -23.83 10.42
CA VAL A 409 3.50 -24.94 9.98
C VAL A 409 3.99 -25.48 8.65
N PHE A 410 4.39 -24.58 7.76
CA PHE A 410 4.85 -24.95 6.42
C PHE A 410 5.85 -23.94 5.87
N THR A 411 6.80 -24.44 5.07
CA THR A 411 7.67 -23.62 4.20
C THR A 411 7.84 -24.32 2.85
N GLY A 412 7.73 -23.59 1.74
CA GLY A 412 7.85 -24.16 0.40
C GLY A 412 7.08 -23.38 -0.65
N THR A 413 6.74 -24.05 -1.77
CA THR A 413 5.96 -23.44 -2.85
C THR A 413 4.47 -23.35 -2.50
N PRO A 414 3.70 -22.47 -3.16
CA PRO A 414 2.24 -22.43 -3.00
C PRO A 414 1.55 -23.79 -3.29
N GLU A 415 2.04 -24.52 -4.30
CA GLU A 415 1.52 -25.82 -4.68
C GLU A 415 1.73 -26.88 -3.59
N ASP A 416 2.87 -26.85 -2.92
CA ASP A 416 3.17 -27.75 -1.81
C ASP A 416 2.41 -27.35 -0.54
N CYS A 417 2.22 -26.03 -0.30
CA CYS A 417 1.38 -25.53 0.78
C CYS A 417 -0.07 -26.03 0.64
N ALA A 418 -0.62 -26.00 -0.56
CA ALA A 418 -1.97 -26.51 -0.84
C ALA A 418 -2.15 -28.02 -0.55
N ARG A 419 -1.06 -28.79 -0.45
CA ARG A 419 -1.06 -30.21 -0.07
C ARG A 419 -0.87 -30.43 1.42
N CYS A 420 -0.45 -29.40 2.17
CA CYS A 420 -0.23 -29.50 3.60
C CYS A 420 -1.56 -29.43 4.36
N ALA A 421 -1.97 -30.54 4.96
CA ALA A 421 -3.24 -30.64 5.69
C ALA A 421 -3.28 -29.78 6.96
N GLU A 422 -2.13 -29.47 7.55
CA GLU A 422 -2.00 -28.67 8.78
C GLU A 422 -2.08 -27.18 8.51
N SER A 423 -1.86 -26.73 7.26
CA SER A 423 -1.91 -25.33 6.86
C SER A 423 -3.34 -24.90 6.53
N TYR A 424 -3.89 -23.99 7.34
CA TYR A 424 -5.17 -23.37 6.99
C TYR A 424 -5.06 -22.57 5.69
N THR A 425 -3.99 -21.82 5.52
CA THR A 425 -3.70 -21.11 4.25
C THR A 425 -3.69 -22.05 3.08
N GLY A 426 -3.05 -23.21 3.21
CA GLY A 426 -2.99 -24.24 2.17
C GLY A 426 -4.37 -24.79 1.77
N GLN A 427 -5.27 -24.99 2.75
CA GLN A 427 -6.62 -25.48 2.49
C GLN A 427 -7.44 -24.52 1.60
N PHE A 428 -7.34 -23.20 1.86
CA PHE A 428 -8.00 -22.17 1.03
C PHE A 428 -7.29 -21.99 -0.32
N LEU A 429 -5.97 -22.01 -0.33
CA LEU A 429 -5.14 -21.82 -1.52
C LEU A 429 -5.38 -22.91 -2.57
N LYS A 430 -5.69 -24.13 -2.15
CA LYS A 430 -6.01 -25.25 -3.05
C LYS A 430 -7.09 -24.89 -4.07
N LYS A 431 -8.18 -24.27 -3.61
CA LYS A 431 -9.29 -23.85 -4.49
C LYS A 431 -8.83 -22.79 -5.51
N GLU A 432 -7.95 -21.89 -5.09
CA GLU A 432 -7.43 -20.82 -5.94
C GLU A 432 -6.44 -21.30 -7.00
N LEU A 433 -5.70 -22.38 -6.73
CA LEU A 433 -4.75 -22.95 -7.68
C LEU A 433 -5.42 -23.86 -8.71
N GLU A 434 -6.57 -24.45 -8.37
CA GLU A 434 -7.35 -25.33 -9.25
C GLU A 434 -8.35 -24.55 -10.14
N SER A 435 -8.62 -23.27 -9.85
CA SER A 435 -9.55 -22.40 -10.58
C SER A 435 -8.87 -21.67 -11.76
#